data_2c1dfafd460a77e7b8f26635b5c30bfd
#
_entry.id   2c1dfafd460a77e7b8f26635b5c30bfd
#
_cell.length_a   1.000
_cell.length_b   1.000
_cell.length_c   1.000
_cell.angle_alpha   90.00
_cell.angle_beta   90.00
_cell.angle_gamma   90.00
#
_symmetry.space_group_name_H-M   'P 1'
#
loop_
_entity.id
_entity.type
_entity.pdbx_description
1 polymer ?
#
loop_
_entity_poly.entity_id
_entity_poly.type
_entity_poly.pdbx_seq_one_letter_code
_entity_poly.pdbx_strand_id
1 'polypeptide(L)'
;MKAWLVVNSFMNSDKFKHLYEMLSLAFNKRGVSLDIKTASDISLEVNKKIDEKVDFIIFWDKDIYLAQRLEEQGYKLFNSAKAVELCDNKILMYQALATANIRIPRTFIAPKTFEGLNYSKRDFVNGVIKQIGLPLVIKEAYGSFGEQVYLANSLEEANKIIDQIGYKDFLMQEYIASSKGKDIRINVVGNKAIVSMLRENKNDFRSNISNGGTGAKFEPKQEYIDLALKATKALGLDFAGVDVMFGPNDEPIICELNSNPQFASTLQYTGVNLAEVIADYILNNL
;
A
#
# COMPACT_ATOMS: atom_id res chain seq x y z
N MET A 1 15.22 17.41 -18.75
CA MET A 1 13.97 16.66 -18.72
C MET A 1 13.00 17.35 -17.78
N LYS A 2 11.71 17.30 -18.08
CA LYS A 2 10.63 17.87 -17.27
C LYS A 2 9.67 16.76 -16.85
N ALA A 3 9.36 16.68 -15.57
CA ALA A 3 8.46 15.66 -15.05
C ALA A 3 7.48 16.23 -14.01
N TRP A 4 6.41 15.52 -13.74
CA TRP A 4 5.50 15.85 -12.63
C TRP A 4 5.67 14.85 -11.48
N LEU A 5 5.57 15.38 -10.27
CA LEU A 5 5.25 14.62 -9.07
C LEU A 5 3.78 14.92 -8.74
N VAL A 6 2.89 13.98 -9.06
CA VAL A 6 1.46 14.13 -8.77
C VAL A 6 1.18 13.63 -7.37
N VAL A 7 0.60 14.50 -6.54
CA VAL A 7 0.35 14.27 -5.12
C VAL A 7 -1.11 14.61 -4.75
N ASN A 8 -1.57 14.10 -3.63
CA ASN A 8 -2.92 14.34 -3.14
C ASN A 8 -3.14 15.81 -2.76
N SER A 9 -4.23 16.40 -3.24
CA SER A 9 -4.58 17.81 -3.00
C SER A 9 -4.85 18.15 -1.52
N PHE A 10 -5.21 17.14 -0.72
CA PHE A 10 -5.69 17.32 0.66
C PHE A 10 -4.69 16.83 1.71
N MET A 11 -3.59 16.19 1.31
CA MET A 11 -2.55 15.68 2.21
C MET A 11 -1.43 16.71 2.41
N ASN A 12 -1.62 17.67 3.33
CA ASN A 12 -0.74 18.84 3.53
C ASN A 12 0.12 18.78 4.82
N SER A 13 0.37 17.60 5.40
CA SER A 13 1.22 17.54 6.59
C SER A 13 2.70 17.69 6.25
N ASP A 14 3.51 18.19 7.19
CA ASP A 14 4.96 18.37 7.02
C ASP A 14 5.68 17.08 6.68
N LYS A 15 5.18 15.94 7.16
CA LYS A 15 5.69 14.61 6.84
C LYS A 15 5.61 14.31 5.34
N PHE A 16 4.53 14.72 4.66
CA PHE A 16 4.38 14.53 3.21
C PHE A 16 5.22 15.54 2.44
N LYS A 17 5.24 16.80 2.86
CA LYS A 17 6.07 17.83 2.24
C LYS A 17 7.54 17.43 2.21
N HIS A 18 8.06 16.95 3.36
CA HIS A 18 9.43 16.47 3.45
C HIS A 18 9.73 15.33 2.45
N LEU A 19 8.81 14.38 2.29
CA LEU A 19 8.96 13.30 1.30
C LEU A 19 9.02 13.84 -0.13
N TYR A 20 8.15 14.80 -0.47
CA TYR A 20 8.12 15.42 -1.79
C TYR A 20 9.40 16.21 -2.07
N GLU A 21 9.94 16.91 -1.07
CA GLU A 21 11.23 17.59 -1.15
C GLU A 21 12.38 16.62 -1.40
N MET A 22 12.39 15.47 -0.72
CA MET A 22 13.40 14.44 -0.94
C MET A 22 13.39 13.92 -2.39
N LEU A 23 12.20 13.65 -2.95
CA LEU A 23 12.06 13.27 -4.36
C LEU A 23 12.52 14.38 -5.28
N SER A 24 12.07 15.61 -5.07
CA SER A 24 12.46 16.77 -5.90
C SER A 24 13.98 16.97 -5.90
N LEU A 25 14.62 16.88 -4.74
CA LEU A 25 16.07 17.00 -4.63
C LEU A 25 16.81 15.88 -5.37
N ALA A 26 16.33 14.63 -5.27
CA ALA A 26 16.94 13.49 -5.94
C ALA A 26 16.89 13.63 -7.47
N PHE A 27 15.77 14.09 -8.02
CA PHE A 27 15.62 14.32 -9.47
C PHE A 27 16.36 15.55 -9.95
N ASN A 28 16.35 16.65 -9.19
CA ASN A 28 17.08 17.86 -9.54
C ASN A 28 18.59 17.62 -9.65
N LYS A 29 19.20 16.82 -8.77
CA LYS A 29 20.60 16.39 -8.85
C LYS A 29 20.95 15.69 -10.17
N ARG A 30 19.95 15.08 -10.83
CA ARG A 30 20.06 14.34 -12.10
C ARG A 30 19.65 15.19 -13.32
N GLY A 31 19.46 16.50 -13.13
CA GLY A 31 19.08 17.42 -14.20
C GLY A 31 17.63 17.31 -14.67
N VAL A 32 16.75 16.77 -13.81
CA VAL A 32 15.31 16.69 -14.08
C VAL A 32 14.59 17.77 -13.28
N SER A 33 13.84 18.64 -13.96
CA SER A 33 12.89 19.56 -13.29
C SER A 33 11.63 18.77 -12.90
N LEU A 34 11.40 18.64 -11.61
CA LEU A 34 10.24 17.94 -11.07
C LEU A 34 9.24 18.94 -10.50
N ASP A 35 8.15 19.16 -11.25
CA ASP A 35 7.08 20.07 -10.84
C ASP A 35 6.07 19.28 -9.98
N ILE A 36 5.82 19.76 -8.77
CA ILE A 36 4.80 19.18 -7.89
C ILE A 36 3.42 19.68 -8.36
N LYS A 37 2.54 18.74 -8.70
CA LYS A 37 1.15 18.98 -9.09
C LYS A 37 0.22 18.24 -8.16
N THR A 38 -0.86 18.88 -7.78
CA THR A 38 -1.98 18.18 -7.13
C THR A 38 -3.02 17.79 -8.17
N ALA A 39 -3.92 16.86 -7.83
CA ALA A 39 -5.03 16.52 -8.71
C ALA A 39 -5.88 17.75 -9.08
N SER A 40 -5.97 18.75 -8.18
CA SER A 40 -6.69 20.00 -8.42
C SER A 40 -6.01 20.93 -9.42
N ASP A 41 -4.70 20.80 -9.63
CA ASP A 41 -3.94 21.64 -10.60
C ASP A 41 -4.06 21.10 -12.02
N ILE A 42 -4.53 19.87 -12.17
CA ILE A 42 -4.71 19.23 -13.48
C ILE A 42 -6.16 19.38 -13.92
N SER A 43 -6.38 19.65 -15.20
CA SER A 43 -7.75 19.83 -15.72
C SER A 43 -8.67 18.66 -15.38
N LEU A 44 -9.79 18.93 -14.74
CA LEU A 44 -10.81 17.95 -14.38
C LEU A 44 -11.81 17.66 -15.50
N GLU A 45 -11.77 18.41 -16.59
CA GLU A 45 -12.69 18.24 -17.73
C GLU A 45 -12.35 16.96 -18.51
N VAL A 46 -13.27 15.98 -18.51
CA VAL A 46 -13.03 14.62 -19.01
C VAL A 46 -12.67 14.60 -20.51
N ASN A 47 -13.36 15.40 -21.32
CA ASN A 47 -13.17 15.45 -22.78
C ASN A 47 -12.09 16.44 -23.24
N LYS A 48 -11.40 17.10 -22.32
CA LYS A 48 -10.33 18.03 -22.64
C LYS A 48 -8.95 17.36 -22.54
N LYS A 49 -8.12 17.59 -23.55
CA LYS A 49 -6.72 17.18 -23.50
C LYS A 49 -5.94 18.03 -22.48
N ILE A 50 -4.98 17.41 -21.85
CA ILE A 50 -3.99 18.09 -21.03
C ILE A 50 -2.87 18.54 -21.97
N ASP A 51 -2.69 19.87 -22.13
CA ASP A 51 -1.79 20.43 -23.14
C ASP A 51 -0.31 20.44 -22.69
N GLU A 52 -0.07 20.40 -21.37
CA GLU A 52 1.29 20.44 -20.82
C GLU A 52 1.98 19.08 -21.00
N LYS A 53 3.07 19.06 -21.77
CA LYS A 53 3.86 17.84 -22.01
C LYS A 53 4.98 17.71 -20.98
N VAL A 54 5.11 16.49 -20.44
CA VAL A 54 6.23 16.09 -19.58
C VAL A 54 6.78 14.75 -20.05
N ASP A 55 8.04 14.46 -19.72
CA ASP A 55 8.70 13.22 -20.12
C ASP A 55 8.14 12.00 -19.38
N PHE A 56 7.76 12.19 -18.10
CA PHE A 56 7.12 11.16 -17.27
C PHE A 56 6.42 11.79 -16.07
N ILE A 57 5.66 10.98 -15.35
CA ILE A 57 4.95 11.35 -14.12
C ILE A 57 5.30 10.36 -13.01
N ILE A 58 5.72 10.87 -11.86
CA ILE A 58 5.78 10.11 -10.63
C ILE A 58 4.40 10.25 -9.96
N PHE A 59 3.61 9.18 -9.99
CA PHE A 59 2.25 9.22 -9.46
C PHE A 59 2.26 8.81 -7.98
N TRP A 60 2.29 9.81 -7.10
CA TRP A 60 2.35 9.62 -5.65
C TRP A 60 1.00 9.87 -4.97
N ASP A 61 -0.08 9.51 -5.65
CA ASP A 61 -1.46 9.61 -5.18
C ASP A 61 -2.19 8.27 -5.37
N LYS A 62 -3.42 8.19 -4.91
CA LYS A 62 -4.33 7.06 -5.02
C LYS A 62 -5.58 7.41 -5.86
N ASP A 63 -5.59 8.55 -6.53
CA ASP A 63 -6.63 8.96 -7.47
C ASP A 63 -6.52 8.16 -8.78
N ILE A 64 -7.16 6.98 -8.77
CA ILE A 64 -7.14 6.03 -9.88
C ILE A 64 -7.74 6.64 -11.15
N TYR A 65 -8.78 7.46 -11.01
CA TYR A 65 -9.44 8.10 -12.16
C TYR A 65 -8.49 9.07 -12.87
N LEU A 66 -7.75 9.87 -12.11
CA LEU A 66 -6.72 10.75 -12.67
C LEU A 66 -5.58 9.94 -13.28
N ALA A 67 -5.11 8.89 -12.60
CA ALA A 67 -4.02 8.04 -13.10
C ALA A 67 -4.38 7.41 -14.46
N GLN A 68 -5.56 6.78 -14.57
CA GLN A 68 -6.04 6.18 -15.80
C GLN A 68 -6.16 7.23 -16.93
N ARG A 69 -6.73 8.38 -16.62
CA ARG A 69 -6.88 9.47 -17.61
C ARG A 69 -5.53 9.99 -18.12
N LEU A 70 -4.53 10.10 -17.26
CA LEU A 70 -3.18 10.48 -17.65
C LEU A 70 -2.55 9.44 -18.60
N GLU A 71 -2.67 8.15 -18.30
CA GLU A 71 -2.19 7.08 -19.16
C GLU A 71 -2.92 7.03 -20.52
N GLU A 72 -4.25 7.20 -20.54
CA GLU A 72 -5.05 7.29 -21.77
C GLU A 72 -4.63 8.44 -22.68
N GLN A 73 -4.07 9.52 -22.10
CA GLN A 73 -3.53 10.65 -22.85
C GLN A 73 -2.06 10.48 -23.25
N GLY A 74 -1.47 9.31 -22.94
CA GLY A 74 -0.14 8.93 -23.37
C GLY A 74 0.97 9.33 -22.41
N TYR A 75 0.64 9.74 -21.17
CA TYR A 75 1.66 9.99 -20.15
C TYR A 75 2.19 8.67 -19.57
N LYS A 76 3.49 8.60 -19.38
CA LYS A 76 4.14 7.47 -18.70
C LYS A 76 4.13 7.69 -17.18
N LEU A 77 3.45 6.82 -16.45
CA LEU A 77 3.35 6.88 -15.00
C LEU A 77 4.28 5.87 -14.32
N PHE A 78 4.79 6.25 -13.18
CA PHE A 78 5.48 5.42 -12.18
C PHE A 78 4.84 5.69 -10.78
N ASN A 79 4.10 4.76 -10.15
CA ASN A 79 3.59 3.48 -10.65
C ASN A 79 2.44 3.68 -11.66
N SER A 80 2.17 2.67 -12.47
CA SER A 80 1.06 2.68 -13.43
C SER A 80 -0.31 2.75 -12.72
N ALA A 81 -1.32 3.29 -13.40
CA ALA A 81 -2.69 3.37 -12.89
C ALA A 81 -3.22 2.00 -12.43
N LYS A 82 -2.95 0.94 -13.19
CA LYS A 82 -3.37 -0.43 -12.84
C LYS A 82 -2.66 -0.94 -11.58
N ALA A 83 -1.38 -0.67 -11.42
CA ALA A 83 -0.63 -1.07 -10.24
C ALA A 83 -1.11 -0.33 -8.98
N VAL A 84 -1.41 0.96 -9.10
CA VAL A 84 -1.99 1.76 -8.01
C VAL A 84 -3.37 1.22 -7.62
N GLU A 85 -4.26 0.95 -8.59
CA GLU A 85 -5.59 0.38 -8.35
C GLU A 85 -5.53 -0.94 -7.57
N LEU A 86 -4.69 -1.88 -8.05
CA LEU A 86 -4.53 -3.18 -7.40
C LEU A 86 -3.95 -3.04 -5.98
N CYS A 87 -3.07 -2.09 -5.76
CA CYS A 87 -2.40 -1.89 -4.48
C CYS A 87 -3.28 -1.19 -3.45
N ASP A 88 -4.07 -0.19 -3.85
CA ASP A 88 -4.90 0.58 -2.93
C ASP A 88 -6.14 -0.17 -2.44
N ASN A 89 -6.74 -1.00 -3.29
CA ASN A 89 -7.88 -1.83 -2.92
C ASN A 89 -7.41 -3.19 -2.38
N LYS A 90 -7.53 -3.40 -1.05
CA LYS A 90 -7.08 -4.64 -0.39
C LYS A 90 -7.73 -5.90 -0.96
N ILE A 91 -8.98 -5.83 -1.42
CA ILE A 91 -9.66 -6.98 -2.03
C ILE A 91 -8.97 -7.34 -3.35
N LEU A 92 -8.78 -6.35 -4.23
CA LEU A 92 -8.10 -6.58 -5.52
C LEU A 92 -6.66 -7.03 -5.32
N MET A 93 -5.95 -6.44 -4.35
CA MET A 93 -4.59 -6.82 -3.99
C MET A 93 -4.50 -8.29 -3.60
N TYR A 94 -5.33 -8.74 -2.67
CA TYR A 94 -5.29 -10.14 -2.22
C TYR A 94 -5.75 -11.12 -3.29
N GLN A 95 -6.69 -10.75 -4.17
CA GLN A 95 -7.08 -11.57 -5.33
C GLN A 95 -5.91 -11.73 -6.30
N ALA A 96 -5.21 -10.64 -6.63
CA ALA A 96 -4.04 -10.67 -7.52
C ALA A 96 -2.90 -11.50 -6.92
N LEU A 97 -2.61 -11.32 -5.64
CA LEU A 97 -1.59 -12.11 -4.93
C LEU A 97 -1.93 -13.60 -4.89
N ALA A 98 -3.18 -13.95 -4.60
CA ALA A 98 -3.65 -15.35 -4.60
C ALA A 98 -3.53 -15.98 -6.00
N THR A 99 -3.92 -15.26 -7.05
CA THR A 99 -3.77 -15.72 -8.45
C THR A 99 -2.30 -15.97 -8.82
N ALA A 100 -1.39 -15.17 -8.27
CA ALA A 100 0.05 -15.33 -8.45
C ALA A 100 0.68 -16.38 -7.50
N ASN A 101 -0.11 -17.12 -6.73
CA ASN A 101 0.34 -18.09 -5.72
C ASN A 101 1.31 -17.48 -4.69
N ILE A 102 1.07 -16.24 -4.30
CA ILE A 102 1.79 -15.55 -3.23
C ILE A 102 1.16 -15.92 -1.88
N ARG A 103 2.00 -16.23 -0.89
CA ARG A 103 1.52 -16.58 0.45
C ARG A 103 0.94 -15.34 1.15
N ILE A 104 -0.34 -15.43 1.48
CA ILE A 104 -1.14 -14.43 2.19
C ILE A 104 -1.91 -15.11 3.33
N PRO A 105 -2.44 -14.37 4.33
CA PRO A 105 -3.37 -14.94 5.30
C PRO A 105 -4.60 -15.50 4.60
N ARG A 106 -5.24 -16.53 5.19
CA ARG A 106 -6.54 -17.00 4.70
C ARG A 106 -7.52 -15.84 4.69
N THR A 107 -8.04 -15.52 3.52
CA THR A 107 -8.80 -14.29 3.26
C THR A 107 -10.17 -14.61 2.70
N PHE A 108 -11.20 -13.99 3.25
CA PHE A 108 -12.59 -14.09 2.85
C PHE A 108 -13.14 -12.72 2.52
N ILE A 109 -13.66 -12.54 1.32
CA ILE A 109 -14.26 -11.28 0.88
C ILE A 109 -15.72 -11.28 1.32
N ALA A 110 -16.17 -10.19 1.95
CA ALA A 110 -17.58 -10.03 2.28
C ALA A 110 -18.44 -9.90 1.02
N PRO A 111 -19.68 -10.42 1.03
CA PRO A 111 -20.62 -10.19 -0.07
C PRO A 111 -20.83 -8.68 -0.29
N LYS A 112 -21.01 -8.26 -1.54
CA LYS A 112 -21.33 -6.87 -1.85
C LYS A 112 -22.69 -6.47 -1.29
N THR A 113 -22.76 -5.29 -0.68
CA THR A 113 -24.01 -4.64 -0.26
C THR A 113 -24.04 -3.17 -0.74
N PHE A 114 -25.11 -2.46 -0.41
CA PHE A 114 -25.33 -1.10 -0.84
C PHE A 114 -25.74 -0.20 0.33
N GLU A 115 -25.57 1.09 0.18
CA GLU A 115 -26.02 2.08 1.15
C GLU A 115 -27.52 1.91 1.45
N GLY A 116 -27.90 1.98 2.72
CA GLY A 116 -29.26 1.76 3.19
C GLY A 116 -29.67 0.29 3.41
N LEU A 117 -29.04 -0.67 2.72
CA LEU A 117 -29.23 -2.10 2.99
C LEU A 117 -28.26 -2.62 4.04
N ASN A 118 -27.04 -2.13 4.01
CA ASN A 118 -25.95 -2.55 4.85
C ASN A 118 -25.83 -4.09 4.91
N TYR A 119 -25.12 -4.62 5.90
CA TYR A 119 -24.97 -6.07 6.10
C TYR A 119 -26.06 -6.60 7.05
N SER A 120 -27.34 -6.58 6.61
CA SER A 120 -28.49 -6.99 7.42
C SER A 120 -28.54 -8.52 7.68
N LYS A 121 -27.91 -9.34 6.81
CA LYS A 121 -27.77 -10.80 6.98
C LYS A 121 -26.31 -11.14 7.17
N ARG A 122 -25.93 -11.82 8.25
CA ARG A 122 -24.54 -12.04 8.68
C ARG A 122 -24.15 -13.50 8.89
N ASP A 123 -24.93 -14.45 8.37
CA ASP A 123 -24.61 -15.88 8.49
C ASP A 123 -23.24 -16.22 7.90
N PHE A 124 -22.80 -15.45 6.88
CA PHE A 124 -21.47 -15.60 6.30
C PHE A 124 -20.34 -15.35 7.31
N VAL A 125 -20.52 -14.44 8.29
CA VAL A 125 -19.52 -14.18 9.34
C VAL A 125 -19.29 -15.41 10.20
N ASN A 126 -20.38 -16.08 10.61
CA ASN A 126 -20.30 -17.36 11.32
C ASN A 126 -19.60 -18.44 10.49
N GLY A 127 -19.88 -18.47 9.18
CA GLY A 127 -19.22 -19.38 8.24
C GLY A 127 -17.72 -19.16 8.15
N VAL A 128 -17.26 -17.91 8.16
CA VAL A 128 -15.84 -17.55 8.17
C VAL A 128 -15.20 -17.92 9.52
N ILE A 129 -15.81 -17.55 10.65
CA ILE A 129 -15.29 -17.88 11.99
C ILE A 129 -15.09 -19.39 12.17
N LYS A 130 -16.03 -20.22 11.67
CA LYS A 130 -15.88 -21.68 11.69
C LYS A 130 -14.66 -22.19 10.92
N GLN A 131 -14.21 -21.45 9.91
CA GLN A 131 -13.09 -21.85 9.03
C GLN A 131 -11.73 -21.35 9.49
N ILE A 132 -11.65 -20.15 10.07
CA ILE A 132 -10.36 -19.52 10.43
C ILE A 132 -10.22 -19.25 11.93
N GLY A 133 -11.30 -19.42 12.71
CA GLY A 133 -11.28 -19.20 14.16
C GLY A 133 -11.35 -17.73 14.56
N LEU A 134 -11.15 -17.52 15.85
CA LEU A 134 -11.01 -16.22 16.50
C LEU A 134 -9.65 -16.17 17.24
N PRO A 135 -9.05 -14.98 17.40
CA PRO A 135 -9.51 -13.70 16.84
C PRO A 135 -9.37 -13.66 15.32
N LEU A 136 -10.19 -12.84 14.66
CA LEU A 136 -10.08 -12.58 13.23
C LEU A 136 -9.82 -11.11 12.95
N VAL A 137 -9.18 -10.80 11.82
CA VAL A 137 -8.91 -9.44 11.36
C VAL A 137 -9.95 -9.05 10.31
N ILE A 138 -10.58 -7.89 10.49
CA ILE A 138 -11.50 -7.29 9.51
C ILE A 138 -10.82 -6.07 8.92
N LYS A 139 -10.82 -5.94 7.59
CA LYS A 139 -10.19 -4.79 6.90
C LYS A 139 -11.17 -4.21 5.89
N GLU A 140 -11.39 -2.89 5.92
CA GLU A 140 -12.09 -2.21 4.82
C GLU A 140 -11.24 -2.31 3.55
N ALA A 141 -11.88 -2.35 2.38
CA ALA A 141 -11.19 -2.47 1.09
C ALA A 141 -10.20 -1.32 0.87
N TYR A 142 -10.59 -0.12 1.22
CA TYR A 142 -9.76 1.08 1.16
C TYR A 142 -9.37 1.54 2.56
N GLY A 143 -8.18 2.11 2.68
CA GLY A 143 -7.71 2.66 3.95
C GLY A 143 -6.20 2.69 4.03
N SER A 144 -5.68 3.52 4.95
CA SER A 144 -4.25 3.75 5.13
C SER A 144 -3.88 3.78 6.61
N PHE A 145 -2.59 3.64 6.91
CA PHE A 145 -2.03 3.77 8.27
C PHE A 145 -2.61 2.80 9.31
N GLY A 146 -3.30 1.75 8.86
CA GLY A 146 -3.93 0.76 9.75
C GLY A 146 -5.23 1.21 10.42
N GLU A 147 -5.78 2.39 10.07
CA GLU A 147 -7.00 2.92 10.70
C GLU A 147 -8.24 2.07 10.41
N GLN A 148 -8.32 1.48 9.21
CA GLN A 148 -9.44 0.64 8.76
C GLN A 148 -9.14 -0.86 8.91
N VAL A 149 -8.35 -1.22 9.94
CA VAL A 149 -7.99 -2.61 10.27
C VAL A 149 -8.38 -2.89 11.72
N TYR A 150 -9.25 -3.87 11.91
CA TYR A 150 -9.87 -4.17 13.17
C TYR A 150 -9.59 -5.61 13.59
N LEU A 151 -9.47 -5.86 14.91
CA LEU A 151 -9.36 -7.20 15.48
C LEU A 151 -10.67 -7.53 16.20
N ALA A 152 -11.28 -8.65 15.86
CA ALA A 152 -12.49 -9.14 16.52
C ALA A 152 -12.18 -10.42 17.29
N ASN A 153 -12.41 -10.41 18.62
CA ASN A 153 -12.17 -11.56 19.51
C ASN A 153 -13.43 -12.42 19.69
N SER A 154 -14.56 -11.93 19.23
CA SER A 154 -15.84 -12.63 19.30
C SER A 154 -16.72 -12.30 18.09
N LEU A 155 -17.76 -13.11 17.88
CA LEU A 155 -18.79 -12.81 16.87
C LEU A 155 -19.50 -11.48 17.15
N GLU A 156 -19.71 -11.15 18.41
CA GLU A 156 -20.34 -9.88 18.79
C GLU A 156 -19.48 -8.68 18.41
N GLU A 157 -18.16 -8.75 18.68
CA GLU A 157 -17.21 -7.71 18.26
C GLU A 157 -17.15 -7.60 16.73
N ALA A 158 -17.11 -8.72 16.02
CA ALA A 158 -17.13 -8.71 14.55
C ALA A 158 -18.39 -8.02 14.01
N ASN A 159 -19.54 -8.30 14.59
CA ASN A 159 -20.79 -7.66 14.19
C ASN A 159 -20.81 -6.16 14.49
N LYS A 160 -20.26 -5.69 15.63
CA LYS A 160 -20.12 -4.26 15.94
C LYS A 160 -19.22 -3.55 14.94
N ILE A 161 -18.10 -4.17 14.56
CA ILE A 161 -17.20 -3.63 13.54
C ILE A 161 -17.92 -3.53 12.19
N ILE A 162 -18.67 -4.56 11.79
CA ILE A 162 -19.43 -4.53 10.53
C ILE A 162 -20.53 -3.45 10.55
N ASP A 163 -21.15 -3.18 11.72
CA ASP A 163 -22.08 -2.05 11.87
C ASP A 163 -21.39 -0.70 11.61
N GLN A 164 -20.17 -0.53 12.09
CA GLN A 164 -19.37 0.69 11.87
C GLN A 164 -18.93 0.83 10.40
N ILE A 165 -18.59 -0.28 9.75
CA ILE A 165 -18.22 -0.31 8.31
C ILE A 165 -19.42 0.09 7.44
N GLY A 166 -20.63 -0.27 7.84
CA GLY A 166 -21.87 0.08 7.15
C GLY A 166 -22.02 -0.71 5.84
N TYR A 167 -21.94 -0.01 4.70
CA TYR A 167 -22.09 -0.61 3.36
C TYR A 167 -20.77 -0.77 2.61
N LYS A 168 -19.66 -0.30 3.18
CA LYS A 168 -18.36 -0.36 2.51
C LYS A 168 -17.90 -1.81 2.31
N ASP A 169 -17.14 -2.02 1.27
CA ASP A 169 -16.50 -3.30 0.98
C ASP A 169 -15.44 -3.63 2.03
N PHE A 170 -15.42 -4.87 2.50
CA PHE A 170 -14.44 -5.35 3.47
C PHE A 170 -14.07 -6.81 3.24
N LEU A 171 -13.02 -7.23 3.89
CA LEU A 171 -12.58 -8.62 3.96
C LEU A 171 -12.32 -9.06 5.40
N MET A 172 -12.33 -10.37 5.60
CA MET A 172 -12.02 -11.03 6.87
C MET A 172 -10.82 -11.94 6.67
N GLN A 173 -9.87 -11.89 7.61
CA GLN A 173 -8.63 -12.67 7.52
C GLN A 173 -8.34 -13.40 8.83
N GLU A 174 -7.62 -14.53 8.72
CA GLU A 174 -7.03 -15.17 9.87
C GLU A 174 -6.04 -14.21 10.56
N TYR A 175 -5.98 -14.29 11.87
CA TYR A 175 -5.03 -13.54 12.67
C TYR A 175 -3.71 -14.31 12.77
N ILE A 176 -2.62 -13.70 12.30
CA ILE A 176 -1.28 -14.30 12.37
C ILE A 176 -0.65 -13.95 13.73
N ALA A 177 -0.91 -14.76 14.73
CA ALA A 177 -0.51 -14.52 16.13
C ALA A 177 1.02 -14.41 16.29
N SER A 178 1.79 -15.15 15.50
CA SER A 178 3.27 -15.10 15.48
C SER A 178 3.82 -13.74 15.05
N SER A 179 2.99 -12.92 14.38
CA SER A 179 3.33 -11.56 13.92
C SER A 179 2.60 -10.45 14.69
N LYS A 180 2.09 -10.74 15.90
CA LYS A 180 1.40 -9.76 16.74
C LYS A 180 2.31 -8.55 16.98
N GLY A 181 1.87 -7.37 16.54
CA GLY A 181 2.57 -6.10 16.73
C GLY A 181 3.93 -6.00 16.04
N LYS A 182 4.28 -6.91 15.14
CA LYS A 182 5.56 -6.88 14.41
C LYS A 182 5.42 -7.33 12.97
N ASP A 183 6.19 -6.71 12.09
CA ASP A 183 6.36 -7.09 10.69
C ASP A 183 7.69 -6.56 10.14
N ILE A 184 7.99 -6.92 8.89
CA ILE A 184 9.13 -6.39 8.15
C ILE A 184 8.59 -5.53 7.02
N ARG A 185 8.97 -4.25 6.97
CA ARG A 185 8.82 -3.40 5.79
C ARG A 185 10.02 -3.64 4.87
N ILE A 186 9.80 -4.23 3.70
CA ILE A 186 10.79 -4.38 2.63
C ILE A 186 10.49 -3.36 1.55
N ASN A 187 11.43 -2.44 1.29
CA ASN A 187 11.28 -1.48 0.20
C ASN A 187 11.90 -2.06 -1.07
N VAL A 188 11.07 -2.19 -2.08
CA VAL A 188 11.44 -2.72 -3.39
C VAL A 188 11.44 -1.60 -4.41
N VAL A 189 12.45 -1.56 -5.30
CA VAL A 189 12.51 -0.68 -6.46
C VAL A 189 12.95 -1.52 -7.66
N GLY A 190 12.11 -1.57 -8.68
CA GLY A 190 12.28 -2.48 -9.80
C GLY A 190 12.27 -3.94 -9.33
N ASN A 191 13.34 -4.65 -9.61
CA ASN A 191 13.53 -6.06 -9.23
C ASN A 191 14.50 -6.26 -8.05
N LYS A 192 14.71 -5.21 -7.22
CA LYS A 192 15.65 -5.25 -6.10
C LYS A 192 14.96 -4.87 -4.79
N ALA A 193 15.19 -5.65 -3.75
CA ALA A 193 14.93 -5.25 -2.38
C ALA A 193 16.08 -4.33 -1.93
N ILE A 194 15.76 -3.08 -1.68
CA ILE A 194 16.78 -2.03 -1.42
C ILE A 194 17.17 -2.02 0.05
N VAL A 195 16.17 -2.08 0.92
CA VAL A 195 16.37 -2.01 2.37
C VAL A 195 15.16 -2.60 3.09
N SER A 196 15.42 -3.17 4.25
CA SER A 196 14.37 -3.73 5.11
C SER A 196 14.46 -3.15 6.51
N MET A 197 13.29 -3.02 7.14
CA MET A 197 13.12 -2.48 8.47
C MET A 197 12.14 -3.34 9.26
N LEU A 198 12.57 -3.87 10.39
CA LEU A 198 11.67 -4.45 11.38
C LEU A 198 10.86 -3.34 12.02
N ARG A 199 9.54 -3.50 12.09
CA ARG A 199 8.64 -2.60 12.81
C ARG A 199 8.02 -3.35 13.98
N GLU A 200 7.97 -2.73 15.13
CA GLU A 200 7.41 -3.32 16.35
C GLU A 200 6.54 -2.32 17.11
N ASN A 201 5.38 -2.77 17.55
CA ASN A 201 4.50 -2.06 18.45
C ASN A 201 4.06 -2.99 19.59
N LYS A 202 4.45 -2.66 20.81
CA LYS A 202 4.15 -3.49 22.00
C LYS A 202 2.71 -3.33 22.51
N ASN A 203 2.03 -2.26 22.09
CA ASN A 203 0.73 -1.86 22.62
C ASN A 203 -0.42 -2.08 21.62
N ASP A 204 -0.13 -2.42 20.36
CA ASP A 204 -1.12 -2.67 19.31
C ASP A 204 -0.80 -3.99 18.59
N PHE A 205 -1.81 -4.65 18.06
CA PHE A 205 -1.58 -5.82 17.20
C PHE A 205 -1.00 -5.44 15.83
N ARG A 206 -1.13 -4.18 15.43
CA ARG A 206 -0.55 -3.59 14.22
C ARG A 206 0.84 -3.04 14.53
N SER A 207 1.77 -3.16 13.60
CA SER A 207 3.18 -2.73 13.73
C SER A 207 3.43 -1.28 13.30
N ASN A 208 2.41 -0.58 12.75
CA ASN A 208 2.56 0.73 12.12
C ASN A 208 3.26 1.76 13.02
N ILE A 209 4.30 2.42 12.50
CA ILE A 209 5.03 3.49 13.20
C ILE A 209 4.11 4.68 13.51
N SER A 210 3.16 4.99 12.62
CA SER A 210 2.16 6.05 12.85
C SER A 210 1.27 5.80 14.07
N ASN A 211 1.15 4.54 14.51
CA ASN A 211 0.35 4.13 15.66
C ASN A 211 1.22 3.87 16.91
N GLY A 212 2.39 4.50 17.00
CA GLY A 212 3.30 4.36 18.14
C GLY A 212 4.29 3.19 18.04
N GLY A 213 4.40 2.56 16.89
CA GLY A 213 5.45 1.56 16.63
C GLY A 213 6.83 2.18 16.49
N THR A 214 7.85 1.35 16.61
CA THR A 214 9.27 1.68 16.40
C THR A 214 9.82 0.91 15.22
N GLY A 215 10.95 1.36 14.66
CA GLY A 215 11.64 0.70 13.56
C GLY A 215 13.11 0.44 13.88
N ALA A 216 13.68 -0.59 13.26
CA ALA A 216 15.12 -0.85 13.27
C ALA A 216 15.53 -1.44 11.93
N LYS A 217 16.76 -1.13 11.46
CA LYS A 217 17.32 -1.80 10.28
C LYS A 217 17.34 -3.30 10.54
N PHE A 218 16.91 -4.08 9.55
CA PHE A 218 16.78 -5.53 9.68
C PHE A 218 17.21 -6.22 8.39
N GLU A 219 17.90 -7.34 8.52
CA GLU A 219 18.30 -8.18 7.38
C GLU A 219 17.45 -9.47 7.41
N PRO A 220 16.39 -9.54 6.61
CA PRO A 220 15.52 -10.71 6.58
C PRO A 220 16.19 -11.87 5.83
N LYS A 221 15.72 -13.09 6.10
CA LYS A 221 16.10 -14.27 5.32
C LYS A 221 15.72 -14.07 3.84
N GLN A 222 16.45 -14.76 2.95
CA GLN A 222 16.24 -14.63 1.50
C GLN A 222 14.81 -14.93 1.07
N GLU A 223 14.12 -15.86 1.71
CA GLU A 223 12.72 -16.20 1.41
C GLU A 223 11.73 -15.03 1.59
N TYR A 224 11.99 -14.10 2.54
CA TYR A 224 11.21 -12.87 2.72
C TYR A 224 11.43 -11.91 1.56
N ILE A 225 12.69 -11.77 1.14
CA ILE A 225 13.07 -10.93 0.00
C ILE A 225 12.41 -11.46 -1.28
N ASP A 226 12.53 -12.76 -1.52
CA ASP A 226 11.98 -13.42 -2.72
C ASP A 226 10.46 -13.27 -2.77
N LEU A 227 9.76 -13.43 -1.64
CA LEU A 227 8.32 -13.25 -1.56
C LEU A 227 7.92 -11.81 -1.84
N ALA A 228 8.64 -10.82 -1.28
CA ALA A 228 8.37 -9.40 -1.52
C ALA A 228 8.58 -9.02 -3.00
N LEU A 229 9.64 -9.51 -3.62
CA LEU A 229 9.90 -9.29 -5.06
C LEU A 229 8.82 -9.90 -5.95
N LYS A 230 8.40 -11.15 -5.65
CA LYS A 230 7.31 -11.81 -6.38
C LYS A 230 5.99 -11.05 -6.23
N ALA A 231 5.67 -10.57 -5.02
CA ALA A 231 4.46 -9.82 -4.75
C ALA A 231 4.45 -8.46 -5.49
N THR A 232 5.56 -7.72 -5.46
CA THR A 232 5.72 -6.46 -6.18
C THR A 232 5.53 -6.65 -7.69
N LYS A 233 6.14 -7.69 -8.25
CA LYS A 233 5.99 -8.05 -9.67
C LYS A 233 4.55 -8.44 -10.01
N ALA A 234 3.86 -9.18 -9.15
CA ALA A 234 2.49 -9.64 -9.38
C ALA A 234 1.49 -8.48 -9.48
N LEU A 235 1.75 -7.36 -8.79
CA LEU A 235 0.94 -6.15 -8.87
C LEU A 235 1.44 -5.16 -9.94
N GLY A 236 2.54 -5.44 -10.62
CA GLY A 236 3.11 -4.55 -11.65
C GLY A 236 3.68 -3.25 -11.10
N LEU A 237 4.17 -3.24 -9.86
CA LEU A 237 4.69 -2.05 -9.20
C LEU A 237 6.15 -1.80 -9.59
N ASP A 238 6.48 -0.56 -9.94
CA ASP A 238 7.85 -0.08 -10.17
C ASP A 238 8.62 0.06 -8.87
N PHE A 239 7.93 0.53 -7.83
CA PHE A 239 8.45 0.61 -6.47
C PHE A 239 7.32 0.37 -5.47
N ALA A 240 7.66 -0.24 -4.35
CA ALA A 240 6.70 -0.56 -3.31
C ALA A 240 7.33 -0.62 -1.91
N GLY A 241 6.50 -0.34 -0.92
CA GLY A 241 6.76 -0.76 0.46
C GLY A 241 5.95 -2.04 0.74
N VAL A 242 6.63 -3.16 0.90
CA VAL A 242 6.01 -4.46 1.13
C VAL A 242 6.06 -4.79 2.61
N ASP A 243 4.91 -5.04 3.20
CA ASP A 243 4.79 -5.45 4.60
C ASP A 243 4.67 -6.97 4.68
N VAL A 244 5.64 -7.60 5.34
CA VAL A 244 5.74 -9.05 5.44
C VAL A 244 5.66 -9.48 6.90
N MET A 245 4.71 -10.34 7.21
CA MET A 245 4.51 -10.94 8.53
C MET A 245 5.36 -12.20 8.72
N PHE A 246 5.61 -12.52 9.97
CA PHE A 246 6.21 -13.77 10.41
C PHE A 246 5.12 -14.83 10.60
N GLY A 247 5.13 -15.87 9.81
CA GLY A 247 4.25 -17.03 9.99
C GLY A 247 4.62 -17.88 11.23
N PRO A 248 3.82 -18.89 11.58
CA PRO A 248 4.02 -19.71 12.77
C PRO A 248 5.38 -20.41 12.85
N ASN A 249 5.94 -20.80 11.70
CA ASN A 249 7.26 -21.44 11.59
C ASN A 249 8.32 -20.48 11.03
N ASP A 250 8.13 -19.18 11.23
CA ASP A 250 8.99 -18.12 10.70
C ASP A 250 9.00 -18.06 9.15
N GLU A 251 7.96 -18.55 8.49
CA GLU A 251 7.77 -18.39 7.06
C GLU A 251 7.19 -17.00 6.72
N PRO A 252 7.59 -16.39 5.58
CA PRO A 252 7.06 -15.09 5.19
C PRO A 252 5.61 -15.17 4.71
N ILE A 253 4.78 -14.19 5.12
CA ILE A 253 3.38 -14.02 4.71
C ILE A 253 3.18 -12.55 4.35
N ILE A 254 2.67 -12.25 3.15
CA ILE A 254 2.39 -10.87 2.74
C ILE A 254 1.23 -10.29 3.55
N CYS A 255 1.47 -9.15 4.21
CA CYS A 255 0.44 -8.36 4.89
C CYS A 255 -0.23 -7.36 3.95
N GLU A 256 0.58 -6.53 3.28
CA GLU A 256 0.10 -5.57 2.27
C GLU A 256 1.27 -5.02 1.44
N LEU A 257 0.93 -4.41 0.30
CA LEU A 257 1.86 -3.60 -0.48
C LEU A 257 1.37 -2.16 -0.52
N ASN A 258 2.30 -1.22 -0.62
CA ASN A 258 2.02 0.21 -0.72
C ASN A 258 2.70 0.78 -1.95
N SER A 259 1.93 1.31 -2.91
CA SER A 259 2.43 1.89 -4.18
C SER A 259 3.13 3.24 -4.00
N ASN A 260 2.81 3.97 -2.95
CA ASN A 260 3.40 5.24 -2.57
C ASN A 260 3.94 5.17 -1.11
N PRO A 261 5.02 4.40 -0.88
CA PRO A 261 5.49 4.09 0.47
C PRO A 261 6.00 5.35 1.18
N GLN A 262 5.62 5.49 2.45
CA GLN A 262 6.18 6.53 3.31
C GLN A 262 7.59 6.12 3.74
N PHE A 263 8.62 6.61 3.05
CA PHE A 263 10.00 6.20 3.27
C PHE A 263 10.84 7.14 4.15
N ALA A 264 10.27 8.22 4.68
CA ALA A 264 10.98 9.09 5.63
C ALA A 264 11.43 8.31 6.89
N SER A 265 10.56 7.43 7.41
CA SER A 265 10.94 6.52 8.50
C SER A 265 12.02 5.52 8.10
N THR A 266 12.01 5.03 6.86
CA THR A 266 13.08 4.15 6.36
C THR A 266 14.42 4.87 6.40
N LEU A 267 14.50 6.12 5.92
CA LEU A 267 15.71 6.92 6.02
C LEU A 267 16.15 7.09 7.48
N GLN A 268 15.23 7.44 8.37
CA GLN A 268 15.50 7.67 9.79
C GLN A 268 16.12 6.44 10.47
N TYR A 269 15.56 5.23 10.23
CA TYR A 269 15.98 4.02 10.94
C TYR A 269 17.10 3.23 10.24
N THR A 270 17.28 3.44 8.93
CA THR A 270 18.22 2.62 8.15
C THR A 270 19.34 3.42 7.49
N GLY A 271 19.22 4.74 7.42
CA GLY A 271 20.14 5.63 6.70
C GLY A 271 20.02 5.58 5.16
N VAL A 272 19.09 4.79 4.61
CA VAL A 272 18.92 4.61 3.16
C VAL A 272 17.90 5.61 2.62
N ASN A 273 18.33 6.46 1.68
CA ASN A 273 17.46 7.41 0.98
C ASN A 273 16.85 6.76 -0.27
N LEU A 274 15.60 6.31 -0.16
CA LEU A 274 14.89 5.69 -1.27
C LEU A 274 14.60 6.64 -2.45
N ALA A 275 14.51 7.96 -2.21
CA ALA A 275 14.28 8.92 -3.29
C ALA A 275 15.39 8.87 -4.35
N GLU A 276 16.64 8.71 -3.92
CA GLU A 276 17.79 8.57 -4.83
C GLU A 276 17.68 7.31 -5.69
N VAL A 277 17.31 6.17 -5.06
CA VAL A 277 17.18 4.88 -5.75
C VAL A 277 16.01 4.88 -6.73
N ILE A 278 14.88 5.47 -6.34
CA ILE A 278 13.70 5.62 -7.21
C ILE A 278 14.05 6.50 -8.41
N ALA A 279 14.76 7.61 -8.19
CA ALA A 279 15.19 8.50 -9.28
C ALA A 279 16.09 7.78 -10.30
N ASP A 280 17.09 7.02 -9.82
CA ASP A 280 17.95 6.22 -10.70
C ASP A 280 17.16 5.15 -11.46
N TYR A 281 16.24 4.45 -10.80
CA TYR A 281 15.40 3.45 -11.44
C TYR A 281 14.54 4.06 -12.54
N ILE A 282 13.83 5.14 -12.26
CA ILE A 282 12.93 5.78 -13.23
C ILE A 282 13.72 6.23 -14.46
N LEU A 283 14.83 6.92 -14.27
CA LEU A 283 15.64 7.45 -15.39
C LEU A 283 16.27 6.36 -16.25
N ASN A 284 16.55 5.19 -15.69
CA ASN A 284 17.07 4.04 -16.44
C ASN A 284 15.97 3.23 -17.14
N ASN A 285 14.69 3.55 -16.91
CA ASN A 285 13.53 2.83 -17.48
C ASN A 285 12.55 3.73 -18.25
N LEU A 286 13.01 4.91 -18.69
CA LEU A 286 12.24 5.83 -19.54
C LEU A 286 12.09 5.36 -20.97
#